data_d0b961336401e5bbfbd23abadf074f6d
#
_entry.id   d0b961336401e5bbfbd23abadf074f6d
#
_cell.length_a   1.000
_cell.length_b   1.000
_cell.length_c   1.000
_cell.angle_alpha   90.00
_cell.angle_beta   90.00
_cell.angle_gamma   90.00
#
_symmetry.space_group_name_H-M   'P 1'
#
loop_
_entity.id
_entity.type
_entity.pdbx_description
1 polymer ?
#
loop_
_entity_poly.entity_id
_entity_poly.type
_entity_poly.pdbx_seq_one_letter_code
_entity_poly.pdbx_strand_id
1 'polypeptide(L)'
;YHYVETAQGYSVAGWKMPKRWVFDFYDLLDLLCEQQDWRRIKGIFHTNQGWKAFNFNPEQFNYQDVEEGIDNRVELIVQNERDWMGFESALFACRIEQ
;
A
#
# COMPACT_ATOMS: atom_id res chain seq x y z
N TYR A 1 10.69 -5.94 3.38
CA TYR A 1 10.88 -5.21 4.65
C TYR A 1 9.56 -4.65 5.14
N HIS A 2 9.29 -4.85 6.39
CA HIS A 2 8.05 -4.45 7.04
C HIS A 2 8.36 -3.83 8.39
N TYR A 3 7.69 -2.73 8.72
CA TYR A 3 7.79 -2.11 10.03
C TYR A 3 6.43 -1.65 10.52
N VAL A 4 6.29 -1.59 11.86
CA VAL A 4 5.09 -1.07 12.52
C VAL A 4 5.53 -0.13 13.64
N GLU A 5 4.91 1.05 13.71
CA GLU A 5 5.12 2.00 14.79
C GLU A 5 3.76 2.44 15.34
N THR A 6 3.72 2.70 16.65
CA THR A 6 2.50 3.21 17.30
C THR A 6 2.84 4.50 18.03
N ALA A 7 2.09 5.55 17.76
CA ALA A 7 2.27 6.84 18.40
C ALA A 7 0.94 7.59 18.50
N GLN A 8 0.65 8.15 19.66
CA GLN A 8 -0.51 9.01 19.88
C GLN A 8 -1.86 8.41 19.43
N GLY A 9 -2.04 7.11 19.63
CA GLY A 9 -3.27 6.43 19.26
C GLY A 9 -3.35 6.03 17.78
N TYR A 10 -2.32 6.30 17.00
CA TYR A 10 -2.23 5.87 15.61
C TYR A 10 -1.25 4.72 15.47
N SER A 11 -1.48 3.87 14.50
CA SER A 11 -0.53 2.85 14.09
C SER A 11 -0.06 3.16 12.66
N VAL A 12 1.24 3.11 12.46
CA VAL A 12 1.85 3.31 11.15
C VAL A 12 2.52 2.01 10.75
N ALA A 13 2.19 1.49 9.59
CA ALA A 13 2.81 0.28 9.06
C ALA A 13 3.32 0.54 7.66
N GLY A 14 4.48 -0.01 7.34
CA GLY A 14 5.07 0.15 6.03
C GLY A 14 5.70 -1.12 5.52
N TRP A 15 5.71 -1.24 4.21
CA TRP A 15 6.31 -2.35 3.48
C TRP A 15 7.18 -1.82 2.36
N LYS A 16 8.31 -2.50 2.16
CA LYS A 16 9.15 -2.33 0.98
C LYS A 16 9.35 -3.68 0.35
N MET A 17 9.08 -3.79 -0.93
CA MET A 17 9.12 -5.04 -1.67
C MET A 17 10.01 -4.88 -2.91
N PRO A 18 10.60 -5.97 -3.40
CA PRO A 18 11.51 -5.90 -4.53
C PRO A 18 10.92 -5.18 -5.74
N LYS A 19 11.72 -4.39 -6.40
CA LYS A 19 11.34 -3.65 -7.61
C LYS A 19 10.78 -4.55 -8.70
N ARG A 20 11.27 -5.78 -8.81
CA ARG A 20 10.85 -6.73 -9.84
C ARG A 20 9.44 -7.27 -9.64
N TRP A 21 8.87 -7.12 -8.43
CA TRP A 21 7.50 -7.56 -8.19
C TRP A 21 6.54 -6.67 -8.97
N VAL A 22 5.54 -7.31 -9.58
CA VAL A 22 4.50 -6.61 -10.33
C VAL A 22 3.17 -6.90 -9.67
N PHE A 23 2.41 -5.87 -9.38
CA PHE A 23 1.09 -5.98 -8.74
C PHE A 23 -0.01 -5.78 -9.77
N ASP A 24 -1.11 -6.53 -9.61
CA ASP A 24 -2.31 -6.25 -10.41
C ASP A 24 -2.90 -4.92 -9.93
N PHE A 25 -3.04 -3.99 -10.86
CA PHE A 25 -3.46 -2.63 -10.51
C PHE A 25 -4.85 -2.59 -9.86
N TYR A 26 -5.82 -3.30 -10.42
CA TYR A 26 -7.19 -3.25 -9.90
C TYR A 26 -7.33 -3.99 -8.58
N ASP A 27 -6.68 -5.13 -8.42
CA ASP A 27 -6.67 -5.85 -7.15
C ASP A 27 -6.05 -4.99 -6.04
N LEU A 28 -4.94 -4.32 -6.36
CA LEU A 28 -4.27 -3.43 -5.42
C LEU A 28 -5.15 -2.23 -5.06
N LEU A 29 -5.76 -1.61 -6.05
CA LEU A 29 -6.65 -0.48 -5.85
C LEU A 29 -7.83 -0.85 -4.95
N ASP A 30 -8.46 -2.01 -5.22
CA ASP A 30 -9.57 -2.52 -4.40
C ASP A 30 -9.13 -2.75 -2.96
N LEU A 31 -7.96 -3.39 -2.76
CA LEU A 31 -7.43 -3.63 -1.43
C LEU A 31 -7.23 -2.33 -0.65
N LEU A 32 -6.62 -1.34 -1.28
CA LEU A 32 -6.35 -0.07 -0.61
C LEU A 32 -7.63 0.72 -0.32
N CYS A 33 -8.60 0.68 -1.23
CA CYS A 33 -9.88 1.39 -1.07
C CYS A 33 -10.77 0.76 0.01
N GLU A 34 -10.65 -0.53 0.30
CA GLU A 34 -11.52 -1.21 1.27
C GLU A 34 -11.00 -1.17 2.70
N GLN A 35 -9.84 -0.58 2.95
CA GLN A 35 -9.30 -0.49 4.31
C GLN A 35 -10.20 0.35 5.20
N GLN A 36 -10.21 0.03 6.51
CA GLN A 36 -11.05 0.70 7.51
C GLN A 36 -10.18 1.53 8.45
N ASP A 37 -10.75 2.59 8.99
CA ASP A 37 -10.13 3.41 10.06
C ASP A 37 -8.76 3.98 9.70
N TRP A 38 -8.51 4.16 8.42
CA TRP A 38 -7.24 4.71 7.98
C TRP A 38 -7.28 6.24 7.90
N ARG A 39 -6.11 6.85 8.03
CA ARG A 39 -5.92 8.29 7.91
C ARG A 39 -5.18 8.67 6.65
N ARG A 40 -4.25 7.83 6.24
CA ARG A 40 -3.47 8.05 5.04
C ARG A 40 -2.93 6.73 4.51
N ILE A 41 -2.93 6.61 3.20
CA ILE A 41 -2.26 5.52 2.49
C ILE A 41 -1.41 6.19 1.42
N LYS A 42 -0.11 5.90 1.43
CA LYS A 42 0.82 6.45 0.45
C LYS A 42 1.73 5.34 -0.05
N GLY A 43 1.87 5.22 -1.35
CA GLY A 43 2.71 4.18 -1.90
C GLY A 43 3.10 4.41 -3.34
N ILE A 44 4.11 3.68 -3.77
CA ILE A 44 4.55 3.63 -5.15
C ILE A 44 4.67 2.16 -5.51
N PHE A 45 4.02 1.75 -6.60
CA PHE A 45 3.96 0.36 -7.00
C PHE A 45 4.26 0.18 -8.48
N HIS A 46 5.00 -0.88 -8.76
CA HIS A 46 5.15 -1.41 -10.11
C HIS A 46 3.92 -2.29 -10.39
N THR A 47 3.05 -1.84 -11.27
CA THR A 47 1.81 -2.54 -11.59
C THR A 47 1.82 -3.02 -13.03
N ASN A 48 0.86 -3.89 -13.37
CA ASN A 48 0.67 -4.34 -14.75
C ASN A 48 0.16 -3.21 -15.68
N GLN A 49 -0.09 -2.02 -15.12
CA GLN A 49 -0.44 -0.83 -15.89
C GLN A 49 0.62 0.29 -15.75
N GLY A 50 1.84 -0.12 -15.40
CA GLY A 50 2.96 0.81 -15.20
C GLY A 50 3.14 1.19 -13.74
N TRP A 51 4.10 2.06 -13.49
CA TRP A 51 4.39 2.56 -12.15
C TRP A 51 3.32 3.56 -11.74
N LYS A 52 2.75 3.35 -10.55
CA LYS A 52 1.68 4.20 -10.01
C LYS A 52 2.04 4.70 -8.63
N ALA A 53 1.78 5.97 -8.38
CA ALA A 53 1.84 6.53 -7.04
C ALA A 53 0.41 6.66 -6.50
N PHE A 54 0.20 6.17 -5.30
CA PHE A 54 -1.09 6.26 -4.59
C PHE A 54 -0.94 7.23 -3.44
N ASN A 55 -1.91 8.11 -3.27
CA ASN A 55 -1.94 9.06 -2.16
C ASN A 55 -3.41 9.24 -1.75
N PHE A 56 -3.82 8.46 -0.75
CA PHE A 56 -5.20 8.43 -0.30
C PHE A 56 -5.31 9.06 1.08
N ASN A 57 -6.34 9.87 1.27
CA ASN A 57 -6.85 10.28 2.57
C ASN A 57 -8.37 10.10 2.56
N PRO A 58 -9.07 10.20 3.71
CA PRO A 58 -10.50 9.91 3.76
C PRO A 58 -11.37 10.74 2.81
N GLU A 59 -10.89 11.88 2.38
CA GLU A 59 -11.64 12.78 1.50
C GLU A 59 -11.28 12.61 0.04
N GLN A 60 -10.12 12.01 -0.27
CA GLN A 60 -9.62 12.00 -1.62
C GLN A 60 -8.76 10.77 -1.91
N PHE A 61 -9.10 10.06 -2.98
CA PHE A 61 -8.35 8.91 -3.48
C PHE A 61 -7.62 9.33 -4.74
N ASN A 62 -6.33 9.66 -4.61
CA ASN A 62 -5.51 10.06 -5.74
C ASN A 62 -4.54 8.97 -6.13
N TYR A 63 -4.44 8.71 -7.42
CA TYR A 63 -3.32 7.96 -7.96
C TYR A 63 -2.90 8.57 -9.30
N GLN A 64 -1.66 8.38 -9.66
CA GLN A 64 -1.13 8.93 -10.90
C GLN A 64 0.01 8.08 -11.43
N ASP A 65 0.25 8.20 -12.72
CA ASP A 65 1.41 7.58 -13.33
C ASP A 65 2.66 8.30 -12.86
N VAL A 66 3.70 7.53 -12.60
CA VAL A 66 5.01 8.06 -12.20
C VAL A 66 6.10 7.31 -12.95
N GLU A 67 7.31 7.85 -12.89
CA GLU A 67 8.47 7.17 -13.43
C GLU A 67 8.86 5.98 -12.56
N GLU A 68 9.66 5.09 -13.12
CA GLU A 68 10.15 3.90 -12.44
C GLU A 68 10.79 4.24 -11.10
N GLY A 69 10.34 3.56 -10.05
CA GLY A 69 10.89 3.72 -8.71
C GLY A 69 12.03 2.76 -8.43
N ILE A 70 12.55 2.83 -7.21
CA ILE A 70 13.65 1.96 -6.76
C ILE A 70 13.13 0.66 -6.13
N ASP A 71 11.92 0.65 -5.64
CA ASP A 71 11.24 -0.51 -5.08
C ASP A 71 9.72 -0.26 -5.08
N ASN A 72 8.96 -1.31 -4.73
CA ASN A 72 7.56 -1.15 -4.37
C ASN A 72 7.50 -0.78 -2.90
N ARG A 73 6.69 0.20 -2.53
CA ARG A 73 6.54 0.59 -1.13
C ARG A 73 5.16 1.13 -0.84
N VAL A 74 4.71 0.91 0.39
CA VAL A 74 3.45 1.46 0.87
C VAL A 74 3.54 1.73 2.36
N GLU A 75 2.90 2.79 2.79
CA GLU A 75 2.76 3.14 4.20
C GLU A 75 1.30 3.47 4.48
N LEU A 76 0.77 2.88 5.55
CA LEU A 76 -0.57 3.14 6.02
C LEU A 76 -0.51 3.75 7.42
N ILE A 77 -1.28 4.81 7.61
CA ILE A 77 -1.52 5.40 8.93
C ILE A 77 -2.97 5.11 9.27
N VAL A 78 -3.20 4.38 10.34
CA VAL A 78 -4.55 4.00 10.77
C VAL A 78 -4.77 4.45 12.21
N GLN A 79 -6.03 4.61 12.57
CA GLN A 79 -6.43 4.90 13.93
C GLN A 79 -6.53 3.56 14.66
N ASN A 80 -5.91 3.45 15.82
CA ASN A 80 -5.86 2.24 16.62
C ASN A 80 -4.92 1.17 16.04
N GLU A 81 -4.50 0.27 16.91
CA GLU A 81 -3.68 -0.87 16.52
C GLU A 81 -4.53 -1.90 15.80
N ARG A 82 -3.89 -2.64 14.90
CA ARG A 82 -4.52 -3.77 14.22
C ARG A 82 -3.51 -4.85 13.92
N ASP A 83 -4.03 -6.04 13.63
CA ASP A 83 -3.23 -7.13 13.14
C ASP A 83 -2.96 -6.91 11.65
N TRP A 84 -1.69 -6.68 11.31
CA TRP A 84 -1.27 -6.41 9.96
C TRP A 84 -1.05 -7.66 9.10
N MET A 85 -1.09 -8.85 9.69
CA MET A 85 -0.85 -10.10 8.95
C MET A 85 -1.88 -10.33 7.84
N GLY A 86 -3.13 -10.03 8.12
CA GLY A 86 -4.19 -10.16 7.11
C GLY A 86 -3.99 -9.21 5.96
N PHE A 87 -3.62 -7.97 6.26
CA PHE A 87 -3.33 -6.98 5.22
C PHE A 87 -2.12 -7.41 4.38
N GLU A 88 -1.04 -7.84 5.02
CA GLU A 88 0.15 -8.29 4.31
C GLU A 88 -0.15 -9.45 3.38
N SER A 89 -0.90 -10.44 3.84
CA SER A 89 -1.31 -11.57 3.00
C SER A 89 -2.11 -11.11 1.78
N ALA A 90 -3.05 -10.20 2.00
CA ALA A 90 -3.87 -9.65 0.91
C ALA A 90 -3.03 -8.82 -0.06
N LEU A 91 -2.08 -8.03 0.47
CA LEU A 91 -1.17 -7.24 -0.35
C LEU A 91 -0.33 -8.14 -1.25
N PHE A 92 0.27 -9.18 -0.68
CA PHE A 92 1.10 -10.11 -1.44
C PHE A 92 0.28 -10.91 -2.45
N ALA A 93 -1.00 -11.16 -2.16
CA ALA A 93 -1.90 -11.83 -3.09
C ALA A 93 -2.23 -10.98 -4.33
N CYS A 94 -2.04 -9.67 -4.26
CA CYS A 94 -2.20 -8.80 -5.43
C CYS A 94 -1.03 -8.92 -6.41
N ARG A 95 0.03 -9.60 -6.03
CA ARG A 95 1.20 -9.78 -6.86
C ARG A 95 0.91 -10.75 -8.00
N ILE A 96 1.31 -10.35 -9.20
CA ILE A 96 1.22 -11.20 -10.39
C ILE A 96 2.40 -12.18 -10.35
N GLU A 97 2.09 -13.47 -10.45
CA GLU A 97 3.13 -14.49 -10.54
C GLU A 97 3.81 -14.44 -11.89
N GLN A 98 5.11 -14.64 -11.84
CA GLN A 98 5.94 -14.64 -13.05
C GLN A 98 6.66 -15.96 -13.21
#